data_0a44137d0807b449539657b5eda4d932
#
_entry.id   0a44137d0807b449539657b5eda4d932
#
_cell.length_a   1.000
_cell.length_b   1.000
_cell.length_c   1.000
_cell.angle_alpha   90.00
_cell.angle_beta   90.00
_cell.angle_gamma   90.00
#
_symmetry.space_group_name_H-M   'P 1'
#
loop_
_entity.id
_entity.type
_entity.pdbx_description
1 polymer ?
#
loop_
_entity_poly.entity_id
_entity_poly.type
_entity_poly.pdbx_seq_one_letter_code
_entity_poly.pdbx_strand_id
1 'polypeptide(L)'
;QVLTISERVVPPTLPSETDNGIIVTRTGYIASRKDALIVMWEGMPYYENRCWRPSAKKRPVVSGTLMARVTSAKDNDIYAWQDASGMYRVKFDADRDDKKQGMESMPVRFAKPYGGDKYGFHFPLIQGTEVAIAFHEGDPDRPYIAHAMHDSRHVDHVTEANSTRNVIRTAGLNKLRMEDKRGEEHVKLSTEYGGKTQLNLGHNVNASRTLRGEGAELRTNDWVSVRGGKGILLTADAQPDVGSKMLEMD
;
A
#
# COMPACT_ATOMS: atom_id res chain seq x y z
N GLN A 1 -22.86 35.78 -9.68
CA GLN A 1 -24.13 36.46 -10.01
C GLN A 1 -23.99 37.95 -9.63
N VAL A 2 -24.39 38.84 -10.51
CA VAL A 2 -24.40 40.28 -10.26
C VAL A 2 -25.80 40.66 -9.88
N LEU A 3 -25.94 41.39 -8.77
CA LEU A 3 -27.20 41.94 -8.30
C LEU A 3 -27.18 43.46 -8.46
N THR A 4 -28.33 44.01 -8.93
CA THR A 4 -28.58 45.44 -8.97
C THR A 4 -29.56 45.77 -7.83
N ILE A 5 -29.27 46.79 -7.06
CA ILE A 5 -30.16 47.26 -5.98
C ILE A 5 -31.08 48.31 -6.57
N SER A 6 -32.36 47.99 -6.74
CA SER A 6 -33.36 48.86 -7.35
C SER A 6 -34.07 49.74 -6.38
N GLU A 7 -34.25 49.27 -5.12
CA GLU A 7 -34.96 50.04 -4.05
C GLU A 7 -34.12 50.07 -2.78
N ARG A 8 -33.98 51.25 -2.19
CA ARG A 8 -33.25 51.52 -0.97
C ARG A 8 -34.17 52.12 0.07
N VAL A 9 -34.59 51.37 1.09
CA VAL A 9 -35.54 51.81 2.08
C VAL A 9 -34.96 52.70 3.18
N VAL A 10 -33.64 52.74 3.35
CA VAL A 10 -32.92 53.55 4.34
C VAL A 10 -31.79 54.27 3.60
N PRO A 11 -31.34 55.48 4.08
CA PRO A 11 -30.23 56.17 3.39
C PRO A 11 -29.07 55.21 3.21
N PRO A 12 -28.65 55.01 1.97
CA PRO A 12 -27.65 53.99 1.66
C PRO A 12 -26.28 54.46 2.16
N THR A 13 -25.72 53.67 3.04
CA THR A 13 -24.32 53.79 3.41
C THR A 13 -23.42 52.99 2.44
N LEU A 14 -23.98 52.61 1.29
CA LEU A 14 -23.22 51.92 0.28
C LEU A 14 -22.36 52.88 -0.53
N PRO A 15 -21.11 52.49 -0.83
CA PRO A 15 -20.24 53.29 -1.70
C PRO A 15 -20.85 53.49 -3.10
N SER A 16 -20.64 54.64 -3.72
CA SER A 16 -21.11 54.97 -5.09
C SER A 16 -20.64 53.96 -6.14
N GLU A 17 -19.50 53.29 -5.92
CA GLU A 17 -18.97 52.25 -6.78
C GLU A 17 -19.93 51.04 -6.93
N THR A 18 -20.89 50.88 -6.03
CA THR A 18 -21.90 49.82 -6.09
C THR A 18 -23.10 50.14 -6.98
N ASP A 19 -23.18 51.35 -7.54
CA ASP A 19 -24.28 51.78 -8.42
C ASP A 19 -24.35 50.96 -9.73
N ASN A 20 -23.24 50.43 -10.18
CA ASN A 20 -23.14 49.54 -11.34
C ASN A 20 -23.45 48.03 -11.01
N GLY A 21 -23.85 47.77 -9.78
CA GLY A 21 -24.15 46.40 -9.28
C GLY A 21 -23.09 45.85 -8.33
N ILE A 22 -23.42 44.76 -7.73
CA ILE A 22 -22.65 44.07 -6.69
C ILE A 22 -22.43 42.63 -7.09
N ILE A 23 -21.21 42.13 -7.01
CA ILE A 23 -20.92 40.70 -7.04
C ILE A 23 -21.12 40.17 -5.62
N VAL A 24 -22.09 39.30 -5.42
CA VAL A 24 -22.34 38.66 -4.13
C VAL A 24 -21.24 37.62 -3.87
N THR A 25 -20.50 37.82 -2.79
CA THR A 25 -19.40 36.94 -2.39
C THR A 25 -19.82 35.96 -1.28
N ARG A 26 -20.82 36.33 -0.49
CA ARG A 26 -21.40 35.52 0.57
C ARG A 26 -22.88 35.83 0.78
N THR A 27 -23.67 34.82 1.06
CA THR A 27 -25.08 34.95 1.45
C THR A 27 -25.30 34.24 2.78
N GLY A 28 -25.87 34.94 3.73
CA GLY A 28 -26.32 34.40 5.02
C GLY A 28 -27.85 34.45 5.11
N TYR A 29 -28.43 33.45 5.76
CA TYR A 29 -29.89 33.37 6.02
C TYR A 29 -30.12 33.20 7.49
N ILE A 30 -31.04 34.00 8.05
CA ILE A 30 -31.54 33.81 9.40
C ILE A 30 -33.05 33.63 9.25
N ALA A 31 -33.57 32.50 9.71
CA ALA A 31 -34.98 32.17 9.63
C ALA A 31 -35.47 31.59 10.96
N SER A 32 -36.67 31.99 11.38
CA SER A 32 -37.38 31.41 12.51
C SER A 32 -38.84 31.27 12.16
N ARG A 33 -39.60 30.43 12.89
CA ARG A 33 -41.05 30.35 12.73
C ARG A 33 -41.79 31.59 13.22
N LYS A 34 -41.13 32.43 14.01
CA LYS A 34 -41.71 33.61 14.67
C LYS A 34 -41.33 34.92 13.98
N ASP A 35 -40.22 34.93 13.25
CA ASP A 35 -39.65 36.15 12.70
C ASP A 35 -39.53 36.06 11.18
N ALA A 36 -39.50 37.20 10.53
CA ALA A 36 -39.33 37.29 9.08
C ALA A 36 -37.96 36.74 8.68
N LEU A 37 -37.88 36.17 7.47
CA LEU A 37 -36.61 35.75 6.85
C LEU A 37 -35.71 36.97 6.65
N ILE A 38 -34.54 36.94 7.25
CA ILE A 38 -33.47 37.90 7.02
C ILE A 38 -32.44 37.28 6.08
N VAL A 39 -32.17 37.95 4.97
CA VAL A 39 -31.13 37.58 4.02
C VAL A 39 -30.03 38.65 4.06
N MET A 40 -28.83 38.24 4.38
CA MET A 40 -27.66 39.11 4.43
C MET A 40 -26.73 38.76 3.25
N TRP A 41 -26.26 39.78 2.56
CA TRP A 41 -25.27 39.62 1.49
C TRP A 41 -24.01 40.39 1.82
N GLU A 42 -22.90 39.74 1.62
CA GLU A 42 -21.59 40.38 1.49
C GLU A 42 -21.23 40.43 0.01
N GLY A 43 -20.78 41.54 -0.44
CA GLY A 43 -20.44 41.72 -1.85
C GLY A 43 -19.35 42.76 -2.09
N MET A 44 -18.94 42.85 -3.30
CA MET A 44 -18.00 43.89 -3.78
C MET A 44 -18.56 44.55 -5.03
N PRO A 45 -18.15 45.81 -5.33
CA PRO A 45 -18.59 46.49 -6.54
C PRO A 45 -18.29 45.69 -7.80
N TYR A 46 -19.24 45.68 -8.73
CA TYR A 46 -19.06 45.05 -10.03
C TYR A 46 -18.30 45.99 -10.99
N TYR A 47 -17.30 45.42 -11.65
CA TYR A 47 -16.55 46.09 -12.73
C TYR A 47 -16.46 45.14 -13.92
N GLU A 48 -16.79 45.59 -15.13
CA GLU A 48 -16.75 44.78 -16.35
C GLU A 48 -15.37 44.21 -16.69
N ASN A 49 -14.33 44.96 -16.35
CA ASN A 49 -12.94 44.60 -16.62
C ASN A 49 -12.25 43.88 -15.46
N ARG A 50 -12.97 43.55 -14.37
CA ARG A 50 -12.44 42.91 -13.16
C ARG A 50 -13.22 41.67 -12.81
N CYS A 51 -12.61 40.51 -12.96
CA CYS A 51 -13.17 39.26 -12.49
C CYS A 51 -12.83 39.06 -11.00
N TRP A 52 -13.86 38.97 -10.15
CA TRP A 52 -13.65 38.59 -8.76
C TRP A 52 -13.24 37.12 -8.64
N ARG A 53 -12.21 36.88 -7.87
CA ARG A 53 -11.80 35.53 -7.45
C ARG A 53 -11.64 35.48 -5.96
N PRO A 54 -12.22 34.47 -5.27
CA PRO A 54 -11.98 34.30 -3.85
C PRO A 54 -10.51 34.02 -3.60
N SER A 55 -10.01 34.46 -2.47
CA SER A 55 -8.68 34.07 -2.02
C SER A 55 -8.57 32.56 -1.93
N ALA A 56 -7.53 31.99 -2.49
CA ALA A 56 -7.27 30.57 -2.39
C ALA A 56 -7.11 30.17 -0.91
N LYS A 57 -7.89 29.20 -0.47
CA LYS A 57 -7.71 28.64 0.87
C LYS A 57 -6.39 27.86 0.90
N LYS A 58 -5.71 27.92 2.05
CA LYS A 58 -4.53 27.09 2.25
C LYS A 58 -4.92 25.62 2.08
N ARG A 59 -4.18 24.90 1.25
CA ARG A 59 -4.42 23.48 1.01
C ARG A 59 -4.21 22.70 2.31
N PRO A 60 -5.08 21.76 2.67
CA PRO A 60 -4.84 20.88 3.80
C PRO A 60 -3.61 20.02 3.51
N VAL A 61 -2.83 19.77 4.55
CA VAL A 61 -1.62 18.95 4.48
C VAL A 61 -1.76 17.83 5.50
N VAL A 62 -1.57 16.60 5.05
CA VAL A 62 -1.47 15.43 5.92
C VAL A 62 -0.01 15.20 6.24
N SER A 63 0.37 15.36 7.51
CA SER A 63 1.72 15.04 7.99
C SER A 63 1.77 13.59 8.45
N GLY A 64 2.77 12.82 7.97
CA GLY A 64 2.93 11.42 8.32
C GLY A 64 2.04 10.48 7.51
N THR A 65 1.61 9.40 8.14
CA THR A 65 0.79 8.34 7.52
C THR A 65 -0.56 8.19 8.21
N LEU A 66 -1.55 7.73 7.47
CA LEU A 66 -2.84 7.28 8.00
C LEU A 66 -2.95 5.77 7.85
N MET A 67 -3.61 5.13 8.81
CA MET A 67 -3.83 3.69 8.79
C MET A 67 -5.07 3.36 7.97
N ALA A 68 -4.96 2.29 7.20
CA ALA A 68 -6.04 1.76 6.37
C ALA A 68 -5.91 0.23 6.25
N ARG A 69 -6.97 -0.42 5.77
CA ARG A 69 -6.97 -1.83 5.43
C ARG A 69 -7.22 -2.03 3.95
N VAL A 70 -6.48 -2.96 3.37
CA VAL A 70 -6.67 -3.33 1.97
C VAL A 70 -8.03 -4.01 1.80
N THR A 71 -8.78 -3.58 0.79
CA THR A 71 -10.11 -4.12 0.48
C THR A 71 -10.13 -4.80 -0.89
N SER A 72 -11.14 -5.62 -1.12
CA SER A 72 -11.40 -6.26 -2.41
C SER A 72 -12.85 -6.11 -2.79
N ALA A 73 -13.14 -6.02 -4.08
CA ALA A 73 -14.51 -6.03 -4.61
C ALA A 73 -15.19 -7.40 -4.49
N LYS A 74 -14.43 -8.46 -4.20
CA LYS A 74 -14.93 -9.83 -4.01
C LYS A 74 -14.89 -10.20 -2.54
N ASP A 75 -16.01 -10.75 -2.06
CA ASP A 75 -16.07 -11.32 -0.72
C ASP A 75 -15.18 -12.56 -0.62
N ASN A 76 -14.53 -12.71 0.53
CA ASN A 76 -13.70 -13.88 0.87
C ASN A 76 -12.53 -14.16 -0.11
N ASP A 77 -12.12 -13.17 -0.90
CA ASP A 77 -10.91 -13.29 -1.69
C ASP A 77 -9.68 -13.13 -0.80
N ILE A 78 -8.78 -14.10 -0.83
CA ILE A 78 -7.50 -14.00 -0.08
C ILE A 78 -6.71 -12.82 -0.61
N TYR A 79 -6.61 -12.70 -1.94
CA TYR A 79 -5.85 -11.64 -2.56
C TYR A 79 -6.73 -10.40 -2.78
N ALA A 80 -6.21 -9.24 -2.43
CA ALA A 80 -6.89 -8.01 -2.73
C ALA A 80 -6.97 -7.78 -4.24
N TRP A 81 -8.12 -7.29 -4.70
CA TRP A 81 -8.30 -6.92 -6.09
C TRP A 81 -7.32 -5.80 -6.49
N GLN A 82 -6.74 -5.94 -7.66
CA GLN A 82 -5.94 -4.92 -8.32
C GLN A 82 -6.63 -4.50 -9.62
N ASP A 83 -6.55 -3.21 -9.95
CA ASP A 83 -7.01 -2.73 -11.25
C ASP A 83 -5.99 -3.06 -12.37
N ALA A 84 -6.31 -2.69 -13.62
CA ALA A 84 -5.44 -2.90 -14.77
C ALA A 84 -4.07 -2.21 -14.66
N SER A 85 -3.94 -1.22 -13.77
CA SER A 85 -2.70 -0.50 -13.48
C SER A 85 -1.97 -1.04 -12.25
N GLY A 86 -2.48 -2.10 -11.62
CA GLY A 86 -1.91 -2.72 -10.43
C GLY A 86 -2.15 -1.93 -9.14
N MET A 87 -3.13 -1.04 -9.10
CA MET A 87 -3.50 -0.26 -7.93
C MET A 87 -4.48 -1.02 -7.04
N TYR A 88 -4.42 -0.74 -5.76
CA TYR A 88 -5.28 -1.33 -4.73
C TYR A 88 -6.39 -0.37 -4.30
N ARG A 89 -7.39 -0.91 -3.60
CA ARG A 89 -8.37 -0.14 -2.84
C ARG A 89 -8.18 -0.38 -1.36
N VAL A 90 -8.44 0.66 -0.56
CA VAL A 90 -8.25 0.62 0.88
C VAL A 90 -9.45 1.25 1.58
N LYS A 91 -9.71 0.83 2.81
CA LYS A 91 -10.62 1.50 3.73
C LYS A 91 -9.80 2.11 4.85
N PHE A 92 -9.87 3.42 5.02
CA PHE A 92 -9.21 4.10 6.13
C PHE A 92 -9.89 3.73 7.46
N ASP A 93 -9.12 3.54 8.51
CA ASP A 93 -9.66 3.19 9.84
C ASP A 93 -10.57 4.29 10.41
N ALA A 94 -10.33 5.54 10.01
CA ALA A 94 -11.17 6.68 10.36
C ALA A 94 -12.47 6.77 9.54
N ASP A 95 -12.59 6.04 8.41
CA ASP A 95 -13.76 6.08 7.55
C ASP A 95 -14.89 5.23 8.14
N ARG A 96 -15.94 5.89 8.60
CA ARG A 96 -17.15 5.28 9.17
C ARG A 96 -18.32 5.22 8.19
N ASP A 97 -18.10 5.65 6.95
CA ASP A 97 -19.13 5.60 5.92
C ASP A 97 -19.45 4.16 5.55
N ASP A 98 -20.72 3.87 5.34
CA ASP A 98 -21.19 2.57 4.86
C ASP A 98 -21.11 2.52 3.33
N LYS A 99 -19.89 2.37 2.81
CA LYS A 99 -19.63 2.25 1.38
C LYS A 99 -19.67 0.79 0.96
N LYS A 100 -20.05 0.55 -0.29
CA LYS A 100 -19.97 -0.79 -0.87
C LYS A 100 -18.52 -1.28 -0.84
N GLN A 101 -18.33 -2.53 -0.44
CA GLN A 101 -17.03 -3.20 -0.41
C GLN A 101 -16.28 -3.06 -1.74
N GLY A 102 -15.01 -2.71 -1.68
CA GLY A 102 -14.17 -2.42 -2.83
C GLY A 102 -14.39 -1.04 -3.46
N MET A 103 -15.26 -0.20 -2.87
CA MET A 103 -15.54 1.16 -3.33
C MET A 103 -15.21 2.22 -2.25
N GLU A 104 -14.47 1.84 -1.24
CA GLU A 104 -14.20 2.68 -0.07
C GLU A 104 -13.16 3.77 -0.36
N SER A 105 -12.34 3.59 -1.37
CA SER A 105 -11.33 4.59 -1.77
C SER A 105 -11.21 4.72 -3.29
N MET A 106 -10.50 5.76 -3.73
CA MET A 106 -9.88 5.81 -5.04
C MET A 106 -8.83 4.69 -5.18
N PRO A 107 -8.43 4.30 -6.41
CA PRO A 107 -7.29 3.41 -6.60
C PRO A 107 -6.00 4.02 -6.04
N VAL A 108 -5.23 3.24 -5.28
CA VAL A 108 -4.02 3.68 -4.57
C VAL A 108 -2.84 2.83 -5.00
N ARG A 109 -1.72 3.49 -5.35
CA ARG A 109 -0.47 2.79 -5.70
C ARG A 109 0.16 2.15 -4.48
N PHE A 110 0.85 1.04 -4.69
CA PHE A 110 1.71 0.41 -3.68
C PHE A 110 3.18 0.73 -3.98
N ALA A 111 3.86 1.35 -3.03
CA ALA A 111 5.31 1.56 -3.11
C ALA A 111 6.03 0.22 -3.01
N LYS A 112 7.05 0.03 -3.83
CA LYS A 112 7.86 -1.19 -3.89
C LYS A 112 9.33 -0.81 -3.77
N PRO A 113 10.19 -1.64 -3.16
CA PRO A 113 11.63 -1.39 -3.09
C PRO A 113 12.30 -1.30 -4.47
N TYR A 114 11.74 -2.02 -5.45
CA TYR A 114 12.26 -2.08 -6.81
C TYR A 114 11.11 -2.36 -7.78
N GLY A 115 11.04 -1.64 -8.91
CA GLY A 115 9.94 -1.80 -9.85
C GLY A 115 10.16 -1.07 -11.16
N GLY A 116 9.59 -1.64 -12.22
CA GLY A 116 9.51 -1.13 -13.58
C GLY A 116 8.40 -1.86 -14.35
N ASP A 117 8.43 -1.77 -15.68
CA ASP A 117 7.40 -2.35 -16.54
C ASP A 117 7.49 -3.89 -16.66
N LYS A 118 8.72 -4.44 -16.70
CA LYS A 118 8.99 -5.88 -16.89
C LYS A 118 9.77 -6.49 -15.74
N TYR A 119 10.04 -5.73 -14.70
CA TYR A 119 10.85 -6.18 -13.57
C TYR A 119 10.35 -5.53 -12.26
N GLY A 120 10.66 -6.16 -11.14
CA GLY A 120 10.28 -5.57 -9.84
C GLY A 120 10.24 -6.58 -8.70
N PHE A 121 10.13 -6.02 -7.51
CA PHE A 121 9.90 -6.75 -6.28
C PHE A 121 8.41 -6.63 -5.91
N HIS A 122 7.64 -7.69 -6.15
CA HIS A 122 6.18 -7.66 -6.01
C HIS A 122 5.66 -8.80 -5.14
N PHE A 123 4.95 -8.45 -4.09
CA PHE A 123 4.15 -9.35 -3.28
C PHE A 123 2.72 -8.80 -3.24
N PRO A 124 1.71 -9.54 -3.74
CA PRO A 124 0.33 -9.10 -3.70
C PRO A 124 -0.14 -8.95 -2.24
N LEU A 125 -0.80 -7.83 -1.97
CA LEU A 125 -1.39 -7.59 -0.67
C LEU A 125 -2.60 -8.50 -0.46
N ILE A 126 -2.78 -8.93 0.78
CA ILE A 126 -3.90 -9.76 1.21
C ILE A 126 -5.03 -8.85 1.67
N GLN A 127 -6.27 -9.22 1.39
CA GLN A 127 -7.45 -8.52 1.89
C GLN A 127 -7.43 -8.45 3.42
N GLY A 128 -7.72 -7.30 3.98
CA GLY A 128 -7.69 -7.04 5.41
C GLY A 128 -6.32 -6.69 5.99
N THR A 129 -5.24 -6.77 5.19
CA THR A 129 -3.91 -6.34 5.62
C THR A 129 -3.93 -4.87 6.02
N GLU A 130 -3.39 -4.56 7.18
CA GLU A 130 -3.17 -3.20 7.63
C GLU A 130 -2.03 -2.56 6.84
N VAL A 131 -2.25 -1.33 6.39
CA VAL A 131 -1.30 -0.58 5.57
C VAL A 131 -1.18 0.86 6.05
N ALA A 132 0.04 1.39 5.97
CA ALA A 132 0.30 2.80 6.19
C ALA A 132 0.17 3.55 4.86
N ILE A 133 -0.75 4.51 4.80
CA ILE A 133 -0.95 5.38 3.64
C ILE A 133 -0.17 6.67 3.85
N ALA A 134 0.75 6.94 2.96
CA ALA A 134 1.46 8.21 2.88
C ALA A 134 0.94 9.08 1.73
N PHE A 135 1.31 10.34 1.73
CA PHE A 135 0.80 11.34 0.80
C PHE A 135 1.96 12.11 0.18
N HIS A 136 2.02 12.20 -1.14
CA HIS A 136 3.05 12.99 -1.82
C HIS A 136 2.96 14.46 -1.42
N GLU A 137 4.04 14.99 -0.82
CA GLU A 137 4.10 16.36 -0.31
C GLU A 137 2.97 16.71 0.69
N GLY A 138 2.42 15.69 1.35
CA GLY A 138 1.28 15.84 2.26
C GLY A 138 -0.05 16.13 1.56
N ASP A 139 -0.14 16.02 0.25
CA ASP A 139 -1.35 16.29 -0.52
C ASP A 139 -2.36 15.13 -0.35
N PRO A 140 -3.53 15.36 0.30
CA PRO A 140 -4.54 14.31 0.51
C PRO A 140 -5.08 13.70 -0.78
N ASP A 141 -4.95 14.37 -1.91
CA ASP A 141 -5.39 13.87 -3.22
C ASP A 141 -4.35 12.94 -3.88
N ARG A 142 -3.17 12.77 -3.27
CA ARG A 142 -2.05 11.98 -3.82
C ARG A 142 -1.57 10.88 -2.86
N PRO A 143 -2.48 9.98 -2.40
CA PRO A 143 -2.14 8.90 -1.50
C PRO A 143 -1.35 7.79 -2.19
N TYR A 144 -0.54 7.07 -1.41
CA TYR A 144 0.06 5.81 -1.80
C TYR A 144 0.25 4.91 -0.59
N ILE A 145 0.16 3.60 -0.78
CA ILE A 145 0.49 2.61 0.25
C ILE A 145 2.01 2.59 0.39
N ALA A 146 2.51 3.04 1.54
CA ALA A 146 3.93 3.06 1.84
C ALA A 146 4.44 1.69 2.29
N HIS A 147 3.72 1.08 3.24
CA HIS A 147 4.11 -0.19 3.86
C HIS A 147 2.88 -1.02 4.22
N ALA A 148 3.02 -2.35 4.20
CA ALA A 148 2.14 -3.26 4.91
C ALA A 148 2.67 -3.42 6.35
N MET A 149 1.76 -3.60 7.29
CA MET A 149 2.08 -3.71 8.72
C MET A 149 1.44 -4.97 9.31
N HIS A 150 2.07 -5.54 10.33
CA HIS A 150 1.42 -6.53 11.17
C HIS A 150 0.55 -5.83 12.22
N ASP A 151 -0.46 -6.52 12.69
CA ASP A 151 -1.38 -6.02 13.71
C ASP A 151 -1.69 -7.11 14.76
N SER A 152 -2.54 -6.81 15.74
CA SER A 152 -2.93 -7.75 16.79
C SER A 152 -3.65 -9.02 16.29
N ARG A 153 -4.22 -8.99 15.09
CA ARG A 153 -4.88 -10.14 14.44
C ARG A 153 -3.91 -10.91 13.55
N HIS A 154 -2.88 -10.24 13.04
CA HIS A 154 -1.90 -10.76 12.08
C HIS A 154 -0.50 -10.52 12.63
N VAL A 155 -0.13 -11.33 13.63
CA VAL A 155 1.20 -11.26 14.27
C VAL A 155 2.27 -11.58 13.24
N ASP A 156 3.42 -10.91 13.33
CA ASP A 156 4.56 -11.17 12.46
C ASP A 156 4.99 -12.64 12.56
N HIS A 157 5.40 -13.21 11.44
CA HIS A 157 5.91 -14.57 11.35
C HIS A 157 7.35 -14.72 11.88
N VAL A 158 8.03 -13.61 12.15
CA VAL A 158 9.29 -13.55 12.87
C VAL A 158 9.04 -12.89 14.23
N THR A 159 9.34 -13.62 15.30
CA THR A 159 9.12 -13.21 16.68
C THR A 159 10.37 -13.48 17.51
N GLU A 160 10.34 -13.24 18.80
CA GLU A 160 11.42 -13.57 19.73
C GLU A 160 11.94 -15.02 19.56
N ALA A 161 11.02 -15.98 19.36
CA ALA A 161 11.35 -17.40 19.24
C ALA A 161 12.19 -17.77 18.00
N ASN A 162 12.28 -16.87 17.01
CA ASN A 162 12.98 -17.09 15.73
C ASN A 162 13.57 -15.79 15.18
N SER A 163 14.02 -14.90 16.05
CA SER A 163 14.47 -13.54 15.74
C SER A 163 15.73 -13.46 14.85
N THR A 164 16.48 -14.55 14.75
CA THR A 164 17.66 -14.66 13.87
C THR A 164 17.32 -14.99 12.41
N ARG A 165 16.03 -15.10 12.07
CA ARG A 165 15.60 -15.51 10.72
C ARG A 165 15.35 -14.33 9.80
N ASN A 166 15.88 -14.43 8.60
CA ASN A 166 15.49 -13.62 7.45
C ASN A 166 14.51 -14.44 6.60
N VAL A 167 13.26 -13.96 6.40
CA VAL A 167 12.22 -14.79 5.79
C VAL A 167 11.41 -14.01 4.75
N ILE A 168 11.33 -14.55 3.56
CA ILE A 168 10.30 -14.22 2.58
C ILE A 168 9.31 -15.38 2.59
N ARG A 169 8.04 -15.12 2.92
CA ARG A 169 6.97 -16.10 2.94
C ARG A 169 5.73 -15.57 2.27
N THR A 170 5.20 -16.31 1.32
CA THR A 170 3.97 -15.95 0.61
C THR A 170 2.73 -16.49 1.32
N ALA A 171 1.54 -15.99 0.97
CA ALA A 171 0.27 -16.52 1.47
C ALA A 171 0.07 -18.00 1.09
N GLY A 172 0.58 -18.44 -0.05
CA GLY A 172 0.60 -19.83 -0.48
C GLY A 172 1.68 -20.68 0.19
N LEU A 173 2.32 -20.17 1.26
CA LEU A 173 3.34 -20.85 2.07
C LEU A 173 4.65 -21.15 1.34
N ASN A 174 4.88 -20.60 0.14
CA ASN A 174 6.21 -20.60 -0.47
C ASN A 174 7.17 -19.78 0.37
N LYS A 175 8.40 -20.26 0.52
CA LYS A 175 9.31 -19.66 1.50
C LYS A 175 10.76 -19.69 1.03
N LEU A 176 11.42 -18.53 1.15
CA LEU A 176 12.86 -18.42 1.23
C LEU A 176 13.20 -18.02 2.67
N ARG A 177 13.99 -18.82 3.35
CA ARG A 177 14.44 -18.57 4.72
C ARG A 177 15.94 -18.69 4.81
N MET A 178 16.57 -17.74 5.48
CA MET A 178 17.95 -17.76 5.89
C MET A 178 17.99 -17.68 7.42
N GLU A 179 18.65 -18.60 8.06
CA GLU A 179 18.85 -18.66 9.50
C GLU A 179 20.26 -18.21 9.83
N ASP A 180 20.40 -17.17 10.65
CA ASP A 180 21.70 -16.61 11.03
C ASP A 180 22.11 -17.03 12.45
N LYS A 181 21.40 -17.97 13.06
CA LYS A 181 21.76 -18.47 14.38
C LYS A 181 23.11 -19.16 14.33
N ARG A 182 24.08 -18.64 15.09
CA ARG A 182 25.45 -19.08 15.10
C ARG A 182 25.58 -20.59 15.35
N GLY A 183 26.26 -21.30 14.44
CA GLY A 183 26.41 -22.75 14.45
C GLY A 183 25.19 -23.54 13.95
N GLU A 184 24.14 -22.83 13.52
CA GLU A 184 22.92 -23.45 12.97
C GLU A 184 22.51 -22.76 11.65
N GLU A 185 23.46 -22.09 11.00
CA GLU A 185 23.22 -21.32 9.79
C GLU A 185 22.72 -22.23 8.66
N HIS A 186 21.66 -21.79 7.99
CA HIS A 186 21.12 -22.53 6.86
C HIS A 186 20.22 -21.70 5.95
N VAL A 187 20.13 -22.12 4.69
CA VAL A 187 19.19 -21.56 3.71
C VAL A 187 18.17 -22.63 3.35
N LYS A 188 16.90 -22.24 3.28
CA LYS A 188 15.80 -23.09 2.88
C LYS A 188 14.92 -22.40 1.84
N LEU A 189 14.80 -23.01 0.66
CA LEU A 189 13.80 -22.70 -0.34
C LEU A 189 12.77 -23.83 -0.36
N SER A 190 11.48 -23.51 -0.17
CA SER A 190 10.45 -24.56 -0.06
C SER A 190 9.07 -24.11 -0.51
N THR A 191 8.26 -25.06 -0.95
CA THR A 191 6.81 -24.98 -1.09
C THR A 191 6.16 -26.10 -0.30
N GLU A 192 4.93 -25.90 0.18
CA GLU A 192 4.16 -26.97 0.84
C GLU A 192 3.42 -27.87 -0.18
N TYR A 193 3.38 -27.46 -1.46
CA TYR A 193 2.76 -28.25 -2.53
C TYR A 193 3.49 -29.58 -2.75
N GLY A 194 2.76 -30.64 -3.07
CA GLY A 194 3.32 -31.95 -3.36
C GLY A 194 4.04 -32.61 -2.18
N GLY A 195 3.55 -32.41 -0.95
CA GLY A 195 4.13 -33.02 0.26
C GLY A 195 5.46 -32.39 0.67
N LYS A 196 5.68 -31.11 0.32
CA LYS A 196 6.80 -30.28 0.70
C LYS A 196 8.08 -30.51 -0.12
N THR A 197 8.12 -29.91 -1.29
CA THR A 197 9.35 -29.80 -2.09
C THR A 197 10.28 -28.74 -1.51
N GLN A 198 11.55 -29.07 -1.33
CA GLN A 198 12.51 -28.16 -0.68
C GLN A 198 13.95 -28.37 -1.13
N LEU A 199 14.69 -27.27 -1.13
CA LEU A 199 16.15 -27.22 -1.15
C LEU A 199 16.62 -26.69 0.21
N ASN A 200 17.45 -27.46 0.90
CA ASN A 200 18.07 -27.05 2.15
C ASN A 200 19.59 -27.00 1.97
N LEU A 201 20.23 -25.99 2.52
CA LEU A 201 21.68 -25.80 2.51
C LEU A 201 22.17 -25.49 3.92
N GLY A 202 23.18 -26.17 4.41
CA GLY A 202 23.81 -25.96 5.72
C GLY A 202 23.24 -26.85 6.82
N HIS A 203 22.95 -26.30 7.98
CA HIS A 203 22.47 -27.02 9.15
C HIS A 203 21.00 -27.42 9.00
N ASN A 204 20.75 -28.67 8.58
CA ASN A 204 19.41 -29.16 8.29
C ASN A 204 18.72 -29.70 9.55
N VAL A 205 17.54 -29.17 9.87
CA VAL A 205 16.76 -29.58 11.03
C VAL A 205 15.40 -30.15 10.65
N ASN A 206 14.84 -31.00 11.51
CA ASN A 206 13.46 -31.48 11.42
C ASN A 206 12.44 -30.46 11.95
N ALA A 207 11.18 -30.84 12.01
CA ALA A 207 10.11 -29.98 12.53
C ALA A 207 10.29 -29.60 14.01
N SER A 208 10.93 -30.47 14.78
CA SER A 208 11.25 -30.26 16.20
C SER A 208 12.56 -29.51 16.43
N ARG A 209 13.17 -28.95 15.36
CA ARG A 209 14.47 -28.26 15.40
C ARG A 209 15.66 -29.14 15.80
N THR A 210 15.52 -30.45 15.71
CA THR A 210 16.63 -31.40 15.91
C THR A 210 17.42 -31.53 14.63
N LEU A 211 18.75 -31.59 14.74
CA LEU A 211 19.66 -31.80 13.61
C LEU A 211 19.30 -33.08 12.86
N ARG A 212 19.18 -32.99 11.55
CA ARG A 212 19.02 -34.12 10.62
C ARG A 212 20.29 -34.44 9.86
N GLY A 213 21.13 -33.47 9.68
CA GLY A 213 22.37 -33.56 8.91
C GLY A 213 22.84 -32.20 8.45
N GLU A 214 24.01 -32.15 7.84
CA GLU A 214 24.64 -30.94 7.32
C GLU A 214 24.89 -31.08 5.84
N GLY A 215 24.95 -29.95 5.12
CA GLY A 215 25.22 -29.92 3.67
C GLY A 215 23.97 -29.58 2.84
N ALA A 216 23.86 -30.14 1.64
CA ALA A 216 22.77 -29.81 0.71
C ALA A 216 21.79 -30.98 0.55
N GLU A 217 20.49 -30.67 0.61
CA GLU A 217 19.40 -31.63 0.37
C GLU A 217 18.39 -31.07 -0.62
N LEU A 218 18.18 -31.73 -1.75
CA LEU A 218 17.03 -31.52 -2.62
C LEU A 218 16.02 -32.64 -2.37
N ARG A 219 14.82 -32.29 -1.93
CA ARG A 219 13.79 -33.25 -1.53
C ARG A 219 12.42 -32.91 -2.11
N THR A 220 11.71 -33.92 -2.57
CA THR A 220 10.28 -33.87 -2.91
C THR A 220 9.66 -35.25 -2.71
N ASN A 221 8.32 -35.32 -2.59
CA ASN A 221 7.57 -36.59 -2.69
C ASN A 221 7.13 -36.87 -4.14
N ASP A 222 7.35 -35.90 -5.05
CA ASP A 222 7.05 -36.02 -6.47
C ASP A 222 8.31 -36.31 -7.29
N TRP A 223 8.31 -35.99 -8.55
CA TRP A 223 9.41 -36.24 -9.47
C TRP A 223 10.54 -35.19 -9.35
N VAL A 224 11.77 -35.66 -9.44
CA VAL A 224 12.96 -34.81 -9.62
C VAL A 224 13.51 -35.06 -11.03
N SER A 225 13.77 -33.97 -11.76
CA SER A 225 14.49 -34.03 -13.04
C SER A 225 15.73 -33.14 -12.98
N VAL A 226 16.90 -33.75 -13.22
CA VAL A 226 18.17 -33.04 -13.36
C VAL A 226 18.59 -33.15 -14.81
N ARG A 227 18.76 -32.03 -15.51
CA ARG A 227 19.12 -31.98 -16.93
C ARG A 227 20.22 -30.98 -17.16
N GLY A 228 21.30 -31.41 -17.76
CA GLY A 228 22.40 -30.56 -18.21
C GLY A 228 22.65 -30.72 -19.72
N GLY A 229 22.45 -29.65 -20.52
CA GLY A 229 22.61 -29.70 -21.98
C GLY A 229 24.02 -30.00 -22.46
N LYS A 230 25.04 -29.83 -21.61
CA LYS A 230 26.43 -30.12 -21.91
C LYS A 230 27.01 -31.30 -21.11
N GLY A 231 26.27 -31.82 -20.16
CA GLY A 231 26.68 -32.92 -19.29
C GLY A 231 26.25 -32.73 -17.85
N ILE A 232 26.34 -33.76 -17.05
CA ILE A 232 26.12 -33.79 -15.61
C ILE A 232 27.29 -34.52 -14.97
N LEU A 233 27.94 -33.88 -14.00
CA LEU A 233 28.97 -34.52 -13.17
C LEU A 233 28.35 -34.78 -11.79
N LEU A 234 28.41 -36.02 -11.33
CA LEU A 234 28.06 -36.45 -9.98
C LEU A 234 29.31 -37.16 -9.41
N THR A 235 29.89 -36.59 -8.38
CA THR A 235 31.08 -37.15 -7.74
C THR A 235 30.92 -37.11 -6.21
N ALA A 236 31.61 -38.02 -5.52
CA ALA A 236 31.75 -38.01 -4.07
C ALA A 236 33.11 -37.46 -3.62
N ASP A 237 33.93 -36.99 -4.54
CA ASP A 237 35.24 -36.44 -4.22
C ASP A 237 35.11 -35.05 -3.59
N ALA A 238 35.88 -34.81 -2.56
CA ALA A 238 35.97 -33.50 -1.94
C ALA A 238 36.80 -32.55 -2.84
N GLN A 239 36.25 -31.34 -3.08
CA GLN A 239 36.96 -30.29 -3.80
C GLN A 239 37.12 -29.07 -2.86
N PRO A 240 38.17 -29.06 -2.03
CA PRO A 240 38.34 -28.04 -0.98
C PRO A 240 38.67 -26.65 -1.53
N ASP A 241 39.24 -26.55 -2.74
CA ASP A 241 39.60 -25.30 -3.40
C ASP A 241 38.59 -24.95 -4.50
N VAL A 242 37.81 -23.92 -4.30
CA VAL A 242 36.78 -23.46 -5.24
C VAL A 242 37.37 -22.74 -6.48
N GLY A 243 38.68 -22.71 -6.63
CA GLY A 243 39.38 -22.00 -7.71
C GLY A 243 39.55 -22.77 -9.03
N SER A 244 39.28 -24.09 -9.05
CA SER A 244 39.35 -24.91 -10.25
C SER A 244 38.06 -24.79 -11.09
N LYS A 245 38.12 -25.24 -12.35
CA LYS A 245 36.93 -25.27 -13.21
C LYS A 245 35.83 -26.12 -12.58
N MET A 246 34.59 -25.66 -12.64
CA MET A 246 33.41 -26.34 -12.06
C MET A 246 33.23 -27.77 -12.63
N LEU A 247 33.67 -28.04 -13.84
CA LEU A 247 33.67 -29.34 -14.49
C LEU A 247 35.05 -29.60 -15.06
N GLU A 248 35.98 -30.07 -14.24
CA GLU A 248 37.20 -30.71 -14.74
C GLU A 248 36.87 -32.16 -15.09
N MET A 249 36.61 -32.34 -16.37
CA MET A 249 36.50 -33.66 -16.97
C MET A 249 37.75 -33.83 -17.88
N ASP A 250 38.84 -34.31 -17.31
CA ASP A 250 39.96 -34.85 -18.04
C ASP A 250 39.78 -36.35 -18.28
#